data_77bf8534f59be1c43e8c91c251552e4f
#
_entry.id   77bf8534f59be1c43e8c91c251552e4f
#
_cell.length_a   1.000
_cell.length_b   1.000
_cell.length_c   1.000
_cell.angle_alpha   90.00
_cell.angle_beta   90.00
_cell.angle_gamma   90.00
#
_symmetry.space_group_name_H-M   'P 1'
#
loop_
_entity.id
_entity.type
_entity.pdbx_description
1 polymer ?
#
loop_
_entity_poly.entity_id
_entity_poly.type
_entity_poly.pdbx_seq_one_letter_code
_entity_poly.pdbx_strand_id
1 'polypeptide(L)'
;MSTKIYSILGCGWLGFSLAKHFIKQHIIIKGSTRSLEKVKVFKAEGIKPYIIDVEKDLDYNDFLKTDVLLVMITSKSFETYQNLIYNIEQSQVKKVIFISSTSVYPRGNKTYTETIETIDSPLTNVEALFRNNSNFETTIIRFAGLFGGERQPGNWFKDKKIPQPNGFVNMIHRDDCIGIISKIIDCNIFGETFNACANHHPTRKDFYTQARKRLGKPAPVFEDAQLLEYKKISPEKLIKRLNYEFLHPDLLDVKESF
;
A
#
# COMPACT_ATOMS: atom_id res chain seq x y z
N MET A 1 -14.24 26.33 7.62
CA MET A 1 -13.07 25.43 7.41
C MET A 1 -12.91 25.28 5.91
N SER A 2 -11.69 25.41 5.38
CA SER A 2 -11.45 25.16 3.94
C SER A 2 -11.69 23.69 3.62
N THR A 3 -12.29 23.41 2.47
CA THR A 3 -12.54 22.03 2.02
C THR A 3 -11.19 21.37 1.70
N LYS A 4 -10.88 20.25 2.33
CA LYS A 4 -9.66 19.48 2.08
C LYS A 4 -9.70 18.81 0.71
N ILE A 5 -8.57 18.78 0.01
CA ILE A 5 -8.40 18.17 -1.31
C ILE A 5 -7.24 17.16 -1.23
N TYR A 6 -7.48 15.89 -1.61
CA TYR A 6 -6.41 14.91 -1.71
C TYR A 6 -6.31 14.39 -3.14
N SER A 7 -5.09 14.22 -3.62
CA SER A 7 -4.80 13.65 -4.94
C SER A 7 -4.22 12.25 -4.79
N ILE A 8 -4.80 11.28 -5.49
CA ILE A 8 -4.38 9.89 -5.48
C ILE A 8 -3.80 9.54 -6.85
N LEU A 9 -2.47 9.58 -6.98
CA LEU A 9 -1.76 9.17 -8.16
C LEU A 9 -1.64 7.64 -8.18
N GLY A 10 -2.32 6.99 -9.14
CA GLY A 10 -2.50 5.54 -9.17
C GLY A 10 -3.73 5.08 -8.38
N CYS A 11 -4.89 5.65 -8.68
CA CYS A 11 -6.17 5.31 -8.05
C CYS A 11 -6.69 3.93 -8.53
N GLY A 12 -5.90 2.88 -8.21
CA GLY A 12 -6.19 1.46 -8.47
C GLY A 12 -7.03 0.83 -7.37
N TRP A 13 -6.83 -0.46 -7.10
CA TRP A 13 -7.62 -1.24 -6.15
C TRP A 13 -7.65 -0.63 -4.73
N LEU A 14 -6.48 -0.34 -4.15
CA LEU A 14 -6.41 0.31 -2.82
C LEU A 14 -6.81 1.79 -2.91
N GLY A 15 -6.28 2.52 -3.89
CA GLY A 15 -6.55 3.94 -4.06
C GLY A 15 -8.03 4.26 -4.30
N PHE A 16 -8.76 3.40 -5.01
CA PHE A 16 -10.19 3.55 -5.23
C PHE A 16 -11.00 3.37 -3.93
N SER A 17 -10.67 2.35 -3.15
CA SER A 17 -11.32 2.12 -1.84
C SER A 17 -11.02 3.26 -0.86
N LEU A 18 -9.78 3.75 -0.86
CA LEU A 18 -9.35 4.90 -0.08
C LEU A 18 -10.07 6.20 -0.50
N ALA A 19 -10.23 6.42 -1.81
CA ALA A 19 -10.98 7.55 -2.34
C ALA A 19 -12.43 7.56 -1.82
N LYS A 20 -13.11 6.42 -1.88
CA LYS A 20 -14.48 6.27 -1.35
C LYS A 20 -14.55 6.54 0.16
N HIS A 21 -13.54 6.10 0.90
CA HIS A 21 -13.45 6.36 2.34
C HIS A 21 -13.36 7.87 2.63
N PHE A 22 -12.50 8.60 1.94
CA PHE A 22 -12.34 10.04 2.14
C PHE A 22 -13.54 10.88 1.65
N ILE A 23 -14.21 10.46 0.58
CA ILE A 23 -15.43 11.12 0.09
C ILE A 23 -16.53 11.06 1.15
N LYS A 24 -16.67 9.95 1.88
CA LYS A 24 -17.61 9.85 3.01
C LYS A 24 -17.29 10.85 4.15
N GLN A 25 -16.06 11.33 4.20
CA GLN A 25 -15.61 12.37 5.14
C GLN A 25 -15.66 13.80 4.54
N HIS A 26 -16.39 13.98 3.41
CA HIS A 26 -16.53 15.25 2.70
C HIS A 26 -15.22 15.84 2.17
N ILE A 27 -14.22 15.00 1.86
CA ILE A 27 -12.94 15.40 1.27
C ILE A 27 -13.07 15.32 -0.26
N ILE A 28 -12.61 16.33 -0.96
CA ILE A 28 -12.55 16.32 -2.42
C ILE A 28 -11.39 15.43 -2.86
N ILE A 29 -11.68 14.43 -3.69
CA ILE A 29 -10.68 13.48 -4.19
C ILE A 29 -10.45 13.69 -5.68
N LYS A 30 -9.18 13.90 -6.05
CA LYS A 30 -8.66 13.82 -7.42
C LYS A 30 -8.01 12.45 -7.60
N GLY A 31 -8.53 11.63 -8.50
CA GLY A 31 -8.03 10.28 -8.73
C GLY A 31 -7.42 10.12 -10.12
N SER A 32 -6.19 9.64 -10.23
CA SER A 32 -5.58 9.36 -11.53
C SER A 32 -5.84 7.94 -12.01
N THR A 33 -6.00 7.79 -13.32
CA THR A 33 -6.10 6.51 -14.01
C THR A 33 -5.55 6.63 -15.43
N ARG A 34 -5.08 5.50 -16.00
CA ARG A 34 -4.72 5.41 -17.43
C ARG A 34 -5.89 4.95 -18.31
N SER A 35 -6.99 4.46 -17.69
CA SER A 35 -8.14 3.89 -18.41
C SER A 35 -9.26 4.91 -18.56
N LEU A 36 -9.67 5.19 -19.79
CA LEU A 36 -10.83 6.03 -20.08
C LEU A 36 -12.15 5.43 -19.56
N GLU A 37 -12.26 4.11 -19.51
CA GLU A 37 -13.43 3.43 -18.96
C GLU A 37 -13.64 3.74 -17.49
N LYS A 38 -12.52 3.80 -16.70
CA LYS A 38 -12.57 4.14 -15.29
C LYS A 38 -13.01 5.57 -14.99
N VAL A 39 -12.89 6.48 -15.96
CA VAL A 39 -13.34 7.87 -15.78
C VAL A 39 -14.82 7.94 -15.43
N LYS A 40 -15.67 7.13 -16.10
CA LYS A 40 -17.11 7.08 -15.80
C LYS A 40 -17.37 6.56 -14.38
N VAL A 41 -16.65 5.50 -14.00
CA VAL A 41 -16.74 4.92 -12.64
C VAL A 41 -16.32 5.93 -11.57
N PHE A 42 -15.21 6.63 -11.80
CA PHE A 42 -14.72 7.65 -10.87
C PHE A 42 -15.74 8.77 -10.66
N LYS A 43 -16.31 9.30 -11.76
CA LYS A 43 -17.34 10.34 -11.69
C LYS A 43 -18.58 9.88 -10.92
N ALA A 44 -19.04 8.65 -11.15
CA ALA A 44 -20.19 8.09 -10.44
C ALA A 44 -19.96 7.96 -8.93
N GLU A 45 -18.72 7.74 -8.50
CA GLU A 45 -18.32 7.64 -7.09
C GLU A 45 -17.87 8.99 -6.48
N GLY A 46 -18.04 10.10 -7.21
CA GLY A 46 -17.67 11.44 -6.70
C GLY A 46 -16.18 11.75 -6.77
N ILE A 47 -15.37 10.95 -7.44
CA ILE A 47 -13.94 11.18 -7.64
C ILE A 47 -13.76 12.07 -8.87
N LYS A 48 -13.00 13.18 -8.76
CA LYS A 48 -12.59 13.99 -9.90
C LYS A 48 -11.51 13.23 -10.71
N PRO A 49 -11.82 12.74 -11.93
CA PRO A 49 -10.90 11.87 -12.65
C PRO A 49 -9.83 12.66 -13.41
N TYR A 50 -8.62 12.13 -13.44
CA TYR A 50 -7.50 12.61 -14.25
C TYR A 50 -6.90 11.46 -15.04
N ILE A 51 -6.71 11.64 -16.34
CA ILE A 51 -5.97 10.68 -17.15
C ILE A 51 -4.50 11.04 -17.05
N ILE A 52 -3.76 10.24 -16.30
CA ILE A 52 -2.33 10.44 -16.07
C ILE A 52 -1.61 9.12 -16.34
N ASP A 53 -0.67 9.16 -17.28
CA ASP A 53 0.32 8.13 -17.52
C ASP A 53 1.69 8.72 -17.18
N VAL A 54 2.21 8.37 -16.03
CA VAL A 54 3.46 8.94 -15.48
C VAL A 54 4.71 8.68 -16.34
N GLU A 55 4.61 7.78 -17.31
CA GLU A 55 5.69 7.49 -18.27
C GLU A 55 5.64 8.42 -19.50
N LYS A 56 4.71 9.35 -19.52
CA LYS A 56 4.55 10.38 -20.55
C LYS A 56 4.75 11.75 -19.93
N ASP A 57 5.19 12.69 -20.75
CA ASP A 57 5.26 14.09 -20.35
C ASP A 57 3.83 14.66 -20.24
N LEU A 58 3.42 15.07 -19.04
CA LEU A 58 2.06 15.45 -18.71
C LEU A 58 2.04 16.71 -17.87
N ASP A 59 0.99 17.51 -18.09
CA ASP A 59 0.67 18.63 -17.19
C ASP A 59 -0.03 18.13 -15.92
N TYR A 60 0.67 18.20 -14.79
CA TYR A 60 0.14 17.85 -13.48
C TYR A 60 -0.49 19.05 -12.73
N ASN A 61 -0.47 20.25 -13.29
CA ASN A 61 -0.73 21.51 -12.57
C ASN A 61 -2.01 21.50 -11.73
N ASP A 62 -3.17 21.16 -12.31
CA ASP A 62 -4.39 21.10 -11.53
C ASP A 62 -4.44 19.89 -10.60
N PHE A 63 -3.87 18.74 -11.01
CA PHE A 63 -3.83 17.54 -10.16
C PHE A 63 -3.02 17.77 -8.89
N LEU A 64 -1.92 18.52 -8.96
CA LEU A 64 -1.03 18.83 -7.82
C LEU A 64 -1.52 20.00 -6.95
N LYS A 65 -2.64 20.65 -7.26
CA LYS A 65 -3.31 21.58 -6.33
C LYS A 65 -4.06 20.77 -5.27
N THR A 66 -3.36 20.32 -4.25
CA THR A 66 -3.84 19.36 -3.25
C THR A 66 -3.16 19.59 -1.89
N ASP A 67 -3.85 19.27 -0.80
CA ASP A 67 -3.31 19.33 0.56
C ASP A 67 -2.41 18.12 0.86
N VAL A 68 -2.75 16.95 0.29
CA VAL A 68 -1.97 15.71 0.42
C VAL A 68 -1.92 15.00 -0.92
N LEU A 69 -0.73 14.62 -1.35
CA LEU A 69 -0.51 13.77 -2.51
C LEU A 69 -0.21 12.33 -2.06
N LEU A 70 -1.02 11.38 -2.53
CA LEU A 70 -0.77 9.96 -2.33
C LEU A 70 -0.20 9.36 -3.62
N VAL A 71 1.04 8.88 -3.58
CA VAL A 71 1.74 8.25 -4.71
C VAL A 71 1.63 6.74 -4.57
N MET A 72 0.76 6.12 -5.37
CA MET A 72 0.39 4.71 -5.30
C MET A 72 0.62 3.97 -6.63
N ILE A 73 1.51 4.50 -7.46
CA ILE A 73 1.88 3.90 -8.76
C ILE A 73 2.92 2.81 -8.59
N THR A 74 3.01 1.92 -9.59
CA THR A 74 3.92 0.77 -9.61
C THR A 74 4.92 0.84 -10.77
N SER A 75 5.27 2.04 -11.24
CA SER A 75 6.34 2.19 -12.24
C SER A 75 7.65 1.63 -11.72
N LYS A 76 8.46 1.08 -12.61
CA LYS A 76 9.82 0.59 -12.31
C LYS A 76 10.90 1.56 -12.81
N SER A 77 10.51 2.58 -13.56
CA SER A 77 11.43 3.58 -14.12
C SER A 77 11.82 4.59 -13.06
N PHE A 78 13.10 4.69 -12.77
CA PHE A 78 13.66 5.69 -11.86
C PHE A 78 13.45 7.12 -12.40
N GLU A 79 13.65 7.31 -13.70
CA GLU A 79 13.46 8.58 -14.39
C GLU A 79 12.02 9.08 -14.28
N THR A 80 11.04 8.19 -14.38
CA THR A 80 9.62 8.53 -14.15
C THR A 80 9.41 9.17 -12.77
N TYR A 81 10.05 8.65 -11.73
CA TYR A 81 9.94 9.24 -10.39
C TYR A 81 10.73 10.54 -10.24
N GLN A 82 11.87 10.69 -10.91
CA GLN A 82 12.61 11.97 -10.94
C GLN A 82 11.74 13.08 -11.58
N ASN A 83 11.11 12.79 -12.71
CA ASN A 83 10.21 13.71 -13.39
C ASN A 83 8.98 14.04 -12.54
N LEU A 84 8.40 13.06 -11.85
CA LEU A 84 7.29 13.27 -10.92
C LEU A 84 7.70 14.19 -9.77
N ILE A 85 8.84 13.93 -9.14
CA ILE A 85 9.38 14.75 -8.03
C ILE A 85 9.63 16.17 -8.49
N TYR A 86 10.25 16.37 -9.65
CA TYR A 86 10.42 17.70 -10.23
C TYR A 86 9.08 18.46 -10.34
N ASN A 87 8.02 17.81 -10.84
CA ASN A 87 6.69 18.45 -10.94
C ASN A 87 6.09 18.74 -9.54
N ILE A 88 6.30 17.85 -8.56
CA ILE A 88 5.86 18.11 -7.18
C ILE A 88 6.57 19.32 -6.60
N GLU A 89 7.88 19.47 -6.81
CA GLU A 89 8.68 20.61 -6.35
C GLU A 89 8.23 21.95 -6.93
N GLN A 90 7.76 21.95 -8.19
CA GLN A 90 7.20 23.14 -8.84
C GLN A 90 5.77 23.46 -8.39
N SER A 91 5.16 22.60 -7.56
CA SER A 91 3.79 22.73 -7.08
C SER A 91 3.71 23.28 -5.65
N GLN A 92 2.48 23.41 -5.13
CA GLN A 92 2.22 23.78 -3.74
C GLN A 92 2.18 22.60 -2.77
N VAL A 93 2.42 21.39 -3.23
CA VAL A 93 2.37 20.16 -2.42
C VAL A 93 3.46 20.19 -1.36
N LYS A 94 3.07 20.03 -0.09
CA LYS A 94 4.00 19.94 1.05
C LYS A 94 3.94 18.61 1.78
N LYS A 95 2.92 17.79 1.51
CA LYS A 95 2.69 16.52 2.20
C LYS A 95 2.49 15.41 1.19
N VAL A 96 3.36 14.42 1.23
CA VAL A 96 3.34 13.26 0.33
C VAL A 96 3.28 11.97 1.14
N ILE A 97 2.43 11.04 0.72
CA ILE A 97 2.47 9.64 1.17
C ILE A 97 2.91 8.79 -0.01
N PHE A 98 4.06 8.15 0.11
CA PHE A 98 4.57 7.23 -0.89
C PHE A 98 4.31 5.78 -0.46
N ILE A 99 3.58 5.04 -1.29
CA ILE A 99 3.30 3.63 -1.05
C ILE A 99 4.43 2.78 -1.60
N SER A 100 5.16 2.18 -0.67
CA SER A 100 6.25 1.25 -0.92
C SER A 100 5.87 -0.19 -0.52
N SER A 101 6.84 -1.06 -0.45
CA SER A 101 6.64 -2.50 -0.18
C SER A 101 7.70 -3.05 0.77
N THR A 102 7.31 -4.01 1.59
CA THR A 102 8.25 -4.79 2.41
C THR A 102 9.17 -5.71 1.59
N SER A 103 9.05 -5.70 0.25
CA SER A 103 9.99 -6.37 -0.64
C SER A 103 11.39 -5.75 -0.63
N VAL A 104 11.53 -4.53 -0.13
CA VAL A 104 12.82 -3.84 0.09
C VAL A 104 13.73 -4.57 1.09
N TYR A 105 13.19 -5.44 1.91
CA TYR A 105 13.99 -6.23 2.85
C TYR A 105 14.45 -7.54 2.23
N PRO A 106 15.71 -7.96 2.48
CA PRO A 106 16.21 -9.25 2.03
C PRO A 106 15.46 -10.42 2.72
N ARG A 107 15.66 -11.63 2.20
CA ARG A 107 15.34 -12.86 2.94
C ARG A 107 16.46 -13.08 3.97
N GLY A 108 16.14 -13.53 5.17
CA GLY A 108 17.20 -13.65 6.19
C GLY A 108 16.76 -14.23 7.52
N ASN A 109 15.71 -15.01 7.55
CA ASN A 109 15.24 -15.78 8.73
C ASN A 109 15.19 -14.97 10.03
N LYS A 110 14.76 -13.71 9.94
CA LYS A 110 14.67 -12.78 11.07
C LYS A 110 13.45 -11.85 10.96
N THR A 111 13.25 -11.07 12.01
CA THR A 111 12.27 -9.98 12.03
C THR A 111 12.92 -8.69 11.54
N TYR A 112 12.22 -7.97 10.65
CA TYR A 112 12.68 -6.72 10.06
C TYR A 112 11.88 -5.55 10.59
N THR A 113 12.61 -4.54 11.05
CA THR A 113 12.10 -3.22 11.44
C THR A 113 12.56 -2.18 10.43
N GLU A 114 12.08 -0.95 10.55
CA GLU A 114 12.45 0.15 9.64
C GLU A 114 13.92 0.58 9.74
N THR A 115 14.58 0.22 10.84
CA THR A 115 16.00 0.53 11.09
C THR A 115 16.96 -0.45 10.42
N ILE A 116 16.45 -1.60 9.94
CA ILE A 116 17.28 -2.60 9.27
C ILE A 116 17.52 -2.18 7.83
N GLU A 117 18.77 -2.32 7.40
CA GLU A 117 19.20 -2.00 6.05
C GLU A 117 18.38 -2.76 4.99
N THR A 118 17.99 -2.04 3.96
CA THR A 118 17.27 -2.56 2.80
C THR A 118 18.24 -3.03 1.72
N ILE A 119 17.76 -3.89 0.82
CA ILE A 119 18.54 -4.27 -0.38
C ILE A 119 18.66 -3.07 -1.31
N ASP A 120 19.75 -2.99 -2.07
CA ASP A 120 19.82 -2.10 -3.22
C ASP A 120 18.84 -2.59 -4.30
N SER A 121 17.89 -1.75 -4.65
CA SER A 121 16.83 -2.07 -5.62
C SER A 121 16.24 -0.79 -6.22
N PRO A 122 15.61 -0.86 -7.40
CA PRO A 122 14.91 0.30 -7.96
C PRO A 122 13.93 0.95 -6.98
N LEU A 123 13.24 0.16 -6.16
CA LEU A 123 12.27 0.67 -5.20
C LEU A 123 12.94 1.44 -4.05
N THR A 124 14.05 0.95 -3.52
CA THR A 124 14.79 1.64 -2.45
C THR A 124 15.42 2.93 -2.95
N ASN A 125 15.86 2.96 -4.20
CA ASN A 125 16.37 4.17 -4.84
C ASN A 125 15.26 5.22 -5.00
N VAL A 126 14.05 4.80 -5.37
CA VAL A 126 12.88 5.68 -5.39
C VAL A 126 12.49 6.15 -3.99
N GLU A 127 12.50 5.28 -2.97
CA GLU A 127 12.28 5.70 -1.58
C GLU A 127 13.26 6.81 -1.16
N ALA A 128 14.53 6.67 -1.58
CA ALA A 128 15.56 7.66 -1.26
C ALA A 128 15.27 9.02 -1.89
N LEU A 129 14.80 9.07 -3.15
CA LEU A 129 14.39 10.32 -3.80
C LEU A 129 13.30 11.06 -3.00
N PHE A 130 12.27 10.34 -2.56
CA PHE A 130 11.19 10.92 -1.76
C PHE A 130 11.65 11.32 -0.36
N ARG A 131 12.42 10.46 0.31
CA ARG A 131 12.88 10.68 1.70
C ARG A 131 13.81 11.89 1.81
N ASN A 132 14.70 12.06 0.85
CA ASN A 132 15.75 13.09 0.90
C ASN A 132 15.29 14.43 0.30
N ASN A 133 14.05 14.53 -0.16
CA ASN A 133 13.53 15.78 -0.70
C ASN A 133 13.28 16.80 0.43
N SER A 134 13.73 18.03 0.22
CA SER A 134 13.60 19.13 1.19
C SER A 134 12.42 20.07 0.89
N ASN A 135 11.77 19.95 -0.28
CA ASN A 135 10.68 20.85 -0.68
C ASN A 135 9.32 20.40 -0.11
N PHE A 136 9.20 19.10 0.23
CA PHE A 136 8.00 18.50 0.81
C PHE A 136 8.36 17.35 1.77
N GLU A 137 7.48 17.07 2.72
CA GLU A 137 7.64 15.97 3.67
C GLU A 137 6.99 14.71 3.12
N THR A 138 7.74 13.60 3.08
CA THR A 138 7.21 12.32 2.62
C THR A 138 7.13 11.31 3.76
N THR A 139 5.95 10.73 3.97
CA THR A 139 5.82 9.47 4.73
C THR A 139 5.82 8.29 3.77
N ILE A 140 6.74 7.36 3.99
CA ILE A 140 6.88 6.12 3.23
C ILE A 140 6.16 5.01 3.98
N ILE A 141 5.21 4.34 3.32
CA ILE A 141 4.53 3.18 3.89
C ILE A 141 4.95 1.93 3.13
N ARG A 142 5.73 1.07 3.78
CA ARG A 142 6.14 -0.24 3.26
C ARG A 142 5.06 -1.26 3.56
N PHE A 143 4.09 -1.40 2.66
CA PHE A 143 3.04 -2.40 2.84
C PHE A 143 3.56 -3.82 2.62
N ALA A 144 3.08 -4.74 3.46
CA ALA A 144 3.17 -6.18 3.27
C ALA A 144 2.20 -6.64 2.14
N GLY A 145 1.98 -7.94 1.99
CA GLY A 145 1.05 -8.46 1.01
C GLY A 145 -0.37 -7.96 1.24
N LEU A 146 -0.97 -7.31 0.25
CA LEU A 146 -2.30 -6.71 0.34
C LEU A 146 -3.40 -7.70 -0.02
N PHE A 147 -4.42 -7.81 0.83
CA PHE A 147 -5.60 -8.63 0.57
C PHE A 147 -6.88 -7.97 1.08
N GLY A 148 -8.05 -8.59 0.80
CA GLY A 148 -9.38 -8.10 1.17
C GLY A 148 -10.24 -7.71 -0.04
N GLY A 149 -11.56 -7.69 0.10
CA GLY A 149 -12.47 -7.51 -1.02
C GLY A 149 -12.24 -8.56 -2.12
N GLU A 150 -12.06 -8.15 -3.37
CA GLU A 150 -11.83 -9.07 -4.50
C GLU A 150 -10.45 -9.79 -4.44
N ARG A 151 -9.49 -9.28 -3.66
CA ARG A 151 -8.16 -9.89 -3.50
C ARG A 151 -8.17 -10.96 -2.42
N GLN A 152 -8.81 -12.09 -2.72
CA GLN A 152 -8.95 -13.22 -1.82
C GLN A 152 -7.77 -14.18 -1.92
N PRO A 153 -6.95 -14.37 -0.84
CA PRO A 153 -5.77 -15.22 -0.88
C PRO A 153 -6.05 -16.68 -1.25
N GLY A 154 -7.25 -17.19 -0.93
CA GLY A 154 -7.68 -18.51 -1.33
C GLY A 154 -7.81 -18.74 -2.84
N ASN A 155 -7.70 -17.67 -3.65
CA ASN A 155 -7.71 -17.74 -5.12
C ASN A 155 -6.32 -17.71 -5.76
N TRP A 156 -5.24 -17.43 -4.99
CA TRP A 156 -3.96 -17.07 -5.59
C TRP A 156 -3.16 -18.24 -6.16
N PHE A 157 -3.26 -19.42 -5.58
CA PHE A 157 -2.52 -20.62 -6.01
C PHE A 157 -3.49 -21.67 -6.56
N LYS A 158 -4.22 -21.36 -7.63
CA LYS A 158 -5.30 -22.21 -8.16
C LYS A 158 -4.87 -23.68 -8.30
N ASP A 159 -3.94 -23.95 -9.22
CA ASP A 159 -3.48 -25.29 -9.57
C ASP A 159 -1.98 -25.48 -9.29
N LYS A 160 -1.37 -24.58 -8.50
CA LYS A 160 0.04 -24.64 -8.17
C LYS A 160 0.26 -25.04 -6.72
N LYS A 161 1.28 -25.85 -6.48
CA LYS A 161 1.75 -26.10 -5.12
C LYS A 161 2.25 -24.82 -4.46
N ILE A 162 1.94 -24.64 -3.19
CA ILE A 162 2.38 -23.49 -2.42
C ILE A 162 3.76 -23.80 -1.84
N PRO A 163 4.80 -23.00 -2.18
CA PRO A 163 6.15 -23.21 -1.67
C PRO A 163 6.28 -22.81 -0.20
N GLN A 164 7.27 -23.36 0.48
CA GLN A 164 7.65 -23.00 1.86
C GLN A 164 6.46 -23.07 2.84
N PRO A 165 5.80 -24.24 3.02
CA PRO A 165 4.60 -24.36 3.86
C PRO A 165 4.81 -23.88 5.31
N ASN A 166 6.00 -24.09 5.87
CA ASN A 166 6.38 -23.70 7.21
C ASN A 166 6.88 -22.25 7.32
N GLY A 167 7.10 -21.57 6.19
CA GLY A 167 7.46 -20.15 6.16
C GLY A 167 6.28 -19.27 6.59
N PHE A 168 6.55 -18.06 7.05
CA PHE A 168 5.54 -17.14 7.55
C PHE A 168 4.99 -16.24 6.44
N VAL A 169 3.72 -15.85 6.57
CA VAL A 169 3.14 -14.79 5.73
C VAL A 169 3.32 -13.43 6.39
N ASN A 170 3.49 -12.40 5.55
CA ASN A 170 3.42 -11.01 5.94
C ASN A 170 2.33 -10.38 5.10
N MET A 171 1.19 -10.13 5.72
CA MET A 171 -0.02 -9.67 5.04
C MET A 171 -0.67 -8.54 5.82
N ILE A 172 -1.46 -7.74 5.12
CA ILE A 172 -2.28 -6.69 5.72
C ILE A 172 -3.60 -6.58 4.97
N HIS A 173 -4.70 -6.44 5.70
CA HIS A 173 -6.01 -6.26 5.12
C HIS A 173 -6.17 -4.84 4.53
N ARG A 174 -6.95 -4.70 3.44
CA ARG A 174 -7.22 -3.41 2.79
C ARG A 174 -7.76 -2.35 3.75
N ASP A 175 -8.62 -2.73 4.66
CA ASP A 175 -9.27 -1.79 5.58
C ASP A 175 -8.25 -1.24 6.59
N ASP A 176 -7.28 -2.04 7.03
CA ASP A 176 -6.14 -1.57 7.81
C ASP A 176 -5.23 -0.64 7.01
N CYS A 177 -5.03 -0.91 5.70
CA CYS A 177 -4.27 0.03 4.86
C CYS A 177 -4.94 1.40 4.80
N ILE A 178 -6.28 1.44 4.65
CA ILE A 178 -7.07 2.67 4.64
C ILE A 178 -6.99 3.36 6.00
N GLY A 179 -7.18 2.62 7.09
CA GLY A 179 -7.11 3.15 8.46
C GLY A 179 -5.75 3.77 8.78
N ILE A 180 -4.65 3.10 8.41
CA ILE A 180 -3.29 3.59 8.61
C ILE A 180 -3.03 4.88 7.84
N ILE A 181 -3.39 4.94 6.55
CA ILE A 181 -3.24 6.15 5.72
C ILE A 181 -4.04 7.30 6.32
N SER A 182 -5.30 7.06 6.70
CA SER A 182 -6.16 8.06 7.33
C SER A 182 -5.55 8.58 8.62
N LYS A 183 -5.06 7.67 9.49
CA LYS A 183 -4.46 8.04 10.77
C LYS A 183 -3.19 8.89 10.61
N ILE A 184 -2.34 8.58 9.62
CA ILE A 184 -1.16 9.38 9.28
C ILE A 184 -1.56 10.82 8.93
N ILE A 185 -2.60 10.98 8.09
CA ILE A 185 -3.07 12.28 7.65
C ILE A 185 -3.73 13.04 8.80
N ASP A 186 -4.60 12.39 9.56
CA ASP A 186 -5.36 13.00 10.67
C ASP A 186 -4.45 13.46 11.82
N CYS A 187 -3.43 12.66 12.13
CA CYS A 187 -2.43 12.99 13.14
C CYS A 187 -1.30 13.90 12.61
N ASN A 188 -1.33 14.25 11.32
CA ASN A 188 -0.30 15.05 10.65
C ASN A 188 1.12 14.49 10.85
N ILE A 189 1.29 13.16 10.70
CA ILE A 189 2.56 12.48 10.89
C ILE A 189 3.21 12.27 9.53
N PHE A 190 4.07 13.23 9.14
CA PHE A 190 4.84 13.20 7.89
C PHE A 190 6.35 13.10 8.18
N GLY A 191 7.15 12.78 7.15
CA GLY A 191 8.60 12.60 7.28
C GLY A 191 9.04 11.25 7.86
N GLU A 192 8.14 10.28 7.97
CA GLU A 192 8.41 8.98 8.62
C GLU A 192 8.44 7.83 7.61
N THR A 193 9.08 6.73 7.99
CA THR A 193 8.94 5.45 7.29
C THR A 193 8.27 4.44 8.21
N PHE A 194 7.27 3.72 7.71
CA PHE A 194 6.52 2.71 8.45
C PHE A 194 6.46 1.38 7.72
N ASN A 195 6.68 0.29 8.44
CA ASN A 195 6.27 -1.03 8.02
C ASN A 195 4.79 -1.23 8.34
N ALA A 196 4.00 -1.55 7.34
CA ALA A 196 2.57 -1.81 7.51
C ALA A 196 2.26 -3.27 7.19
N CYS A 197 2.15 -4.06 8.23
CA CYS A 197 1.90 -5.50 8.24
C CYS A 197 1.05 -5.83 9.46
N ALA A 198 0.09 -6.76 9.36
CA ALA A 198 -0.56 -7.29 10.56
C ALA A 198 0.49 -7.92 11.49
N ASN A 199 0.29 -7.81 12.80
CA ASN A 199 1.26 -8.31 13.78
C ASN A 199 1.25 -9.85 13.92
N HIS A 200 0.23 -10.52 13.40
CA HIS A 200 0.13 -11.96 13.35
C HIS A 200 0.80 -12.50 12.08
N HIS A 201 1.72 -13.45 12.24
CA HIS A 201 2.47 -14.09 11.15
C HIS A 201 2.22 -15.60 11.14
N PRO A 202 1.06 -16.10 10.70
CA PRO A 202 0.80 -17.54 10.58
C PRO A 202 1.71 -18.16 9.54
N THR A 203 1.84 -19.49 9.60
CA THR A 203 2.54 -20.21 8.54
C THR A 203 1.79 -20.08 7.21
N ARG A 204 2.49 -20.24 6.08
CA ARG A 204 1.86 -20.25 4.76
C ARG A 204 0.82 -21.40 4.68
N LYS A 205 1.10 -22.53 5.32
CA LYS A 205 0.18 -23.67 5.39
C LYS A 205 -1.12 -23.28 6.07
N ASP A 206 -1.06 -22.72 7.26
CA ASP A 206 -2.25 -22.34 8.02
C ASP A 206 -3.05 -21.24 7.30
N PHE A 207 -2.35 -20.19 6.86
CA PHE A 207 -2.98 -19.04 6.19
C PHE A 207 -3.73 -19.43 4.92
N TYR A 208 -3.08 -20.15 3.97
CA TYR A 208 -3.73 -20.51 2.71
C TYR A 208 -4.76 -21.62 2.85
N THR A 209 -4.59 -22.53 3.82
CA THR A 209 -5.62 -23.52 4.15
C THR A 209 -6.88 -22.82 4.65
N GLN A 210 -6.73 -21.90 5.60
CA GLN A 210 -7.86 -21.13 6.14
C GLN A 210 -8.50 -20.23 5.08
N ALA A 211 -7.70 -19.57 4.23
CA ALA A 211 -8.19 -18.72 3.16
C ALA A 211 -9.03 -19.50 2.13
N ARG A 212 -8.62 -20.74 1.77
CA ARG A 212 -9.42 -21.60 0.88
C ARG A 212 -10.68 -22.11 1.56
N LYS A 213 -10.58 -22.51 2.84
CA LYS A 213 -11.73 -22.94 3.63
C LYS A 213 -12.84 -21.89 3.67
N ARG A 214 -12.49 -20.60 3.87
CA ARG A 214 -13.46 -19.49 3.84
C ARG A 214 -14.21 -19.36 2.51
N LEU A 215 -13.56 -19.73 1.40
CA LEU A 215 -14.18 -19.71 0.08
C LEU A 215 -14.90 -21.01 -0.29
N GLY A 216 -15.06 -21.95 0.65
CA GLY A 216 -15.64 -23.27 0.38
C GLY A 216 -14.84 -24.12 -0.60
N LYS A 217 -13.52 -23.87 -0.73
CA LYS A 217 -12.63 -24.55 -1.67
C LYS A 217 -11.88 -25.70 -1.01
N PRO A 218 -11.48 -26.74 -1.79
CA PRO A 218 -10.60 -27.80 -1.30
C PRO A 218 -9.31 -27.23 -0.72
N ALA A 219 -8.71 -27.94 0.24
CA ALA A 219 -7.42 -27.55 0.80
C ALA A 219 -6.35 -27.38 -0.30
N PRO A 220 -5.42 -26.42 -0.16
CA PRO A 220 -4.37 -26.23 -1.13
C PRO A 220 -3.33 -27.36 -1.03
N VAL A 221 -2.61 -27.60 -2.12
CA VAL A 221 -1.46 -28.51 -2.14
C VAL A 221 -0.20 -27.70 -1.83
N PHE A 222 0.67 -28.25 -0.99
CA PHE A 222 1.95 -27.65 -0.63
C PHE A 222 3.11 -28.40 -1.25
N GLU A 223 4.22 -27.72 -1.47
CA GLU A 223 5.50 -28.37 -1.77
C GLU A 223 5.98 -29.16 -0.55
N ASP A 224 6.84 -30.15 -0.77
CA ASP A 224 7.47 -30.87 0.31
C ASP A 224 8.31 -29.94 1.18
N ALA A 225 8.48 -30.29 2.46
CA ALA A 225 9.22 -29.49 3.41
C ALA A 225 10.66 -29.26 2.93
N GLN A 226 11.01 -28.00 2.77
CA GLN A 226 12.34 -27.54 2.38
C GLN A 226 13.01 -26.85 3.57
N LEU A 227 14.30 -26.48 3.40
CA LEU A 227 14.96 -25.60 4.36
C LEU A 227 14.11 -24.35 4.60
N LEU A 228 13.84 -24.06 5.87
CA LEU A 228 12.96 -22.95 6.24
C LEU A 228 13.59 -21.61 5.85
N GLU A 229 12.95 -20.91 4.92
CA GLU A 229 13.25 -19.54 4.56
C GLU A 229 12.06 -18.64 4.92
N TYR A 230 12.31 -17.61 5.71
CA TYR A 230 11.27 -16.65 6.09
C TYR A 230 11.82 -15.23 6.29
N LYS A 231 10.92 -14.29 6.38
CA LYS A 231 11.09 -12.99 7.05
C LYS A 231 9.80 -12.67 7.78
N LYS A 232 9.90 -12.01 8.91
CA LYS A 232 8.77 -11.39 9.59
C LYS A 232 8.94 -9.87 9.55
N ILE A 233 7.86 -9.15 9.36
CA ILE A 233 7.88 -7.68 9.29
C ILE A 233 7.23 -7.15 10.56
N SER A 234 7.98 -6.41 11.36
CA SER A 234 7.45 -5.79 12.58
C SER A 234 6.70 -4.50 12.25
N PRO A 235 5.45 -4.34 12.67
CA PRO A 235 4.70 -3.08 12.60
C PRO A 235 4.82 -2.24 13.89
N GLU A 236 5.70 -2.59 14.83
CA GLU A 236 5.74 -1.98 16.15
C GLU A 236 5.91 -0.47 16.14
N LYS A 237 6.75 0.07 15.24
CA LYS A 237 6.93 1.51 15.11
C LYS A 237 5.62 2.17 14.72
N LEU A 238 4.90 1.61 13.74
CA LEU A 238 3.61 2.10 13.29
C LEU A 238 2.59 2.09 14.44
N ILE A 239 2.44 0.95 15.12
CA ILE A 239 1.51 0.80 16.25
C ILE A 239 1.77 1.88 17.30
N LYS A 240 3.01 2.02 17.76
CA LYS A 240 3.39 2.97 18.81
C LYS A 240 3.23 4.43 18.37
N ARG A 241 3.70 4.77 17.17
CA ARG A 241 3.73 6.15 16.66
C ARG A 241 2.36 6.69 16.31
N LEU A 242 1.48 5.84 15.77
CA LEU A 242 0.13 6.20 15.39
C LEU A 242 -0.91 5.87 16.47
N ASN A 243 -0.56 5.17 17.53
CA ASN A 243 -1.50 4.52 18.44
C ASN A 243 -2.58 3.77 17.64
N TYR A 244 -2.11 2.88 16.73
CA TYR A 244 -2.99 2.19 15.78
C TYR A 244 -3.34 0.80 16.28
N GLU A 245 -4.63 0.51 16.30
CA GLU A 245 -5.18 -0.82 16.55
C GLU A 245 -5.65 -1.41 15.23
N PHE A 246 -5.12 -2.60 14.87
CA PHE A 246 -5.52 -3.26 13.65
C PHE A 246 -6.98 -3.71 13.70
N LEU A 247 -7.72 -3.47 12.62
CA LEU A 247 -9.09 -3.97 12.43
C LEU A 247 -9.09 -5.49 12.21
N HIS A 248 -8.02 -6.00 11.58
CA HIS A 248 -7.82 -7.42 11.31
C HIS A 248 -6.49 -7.90 11.89
N PRO A 249 -6.37 -7.98 13.24
CA PRO A 249 -5.11 -8.34 13.91
C PRO A 249 -4.74 -9.80 13.69
N ASP A 250 -5.71 -10.70 13.57
CA ASP A 250 -5.52 -12.13 13.31
C ASP A 250 -5.83 -12.47 11.85
N LEU A 251 -4.78 -12.83 11.10
CA LEU A 251 -4.90 -13.21 9.69
C LEU A 251 -5.66 -14.54 9.45
N LEU A 252 -5.82 -15.35 10.51
CA LEU A 252 -6.61 -16.59 10.45
C LEU A 252 -8.10 -16.37 10.79
N ASP A 253 -8.46 -15.24 11.39
CA ASP A 253 -9.85 -14.89 11.73
C ASP A 253 -10.29 -13.55 11.13
N VAL A 254 -9.98 -13.33 9.87
CA VAL A 254 -10.44 -12.13 9.15
C VAL A 254 -11.95 -12.22 8.92
N LYS A 255 -12.70 -11.30 9.50
CA LYS A 255 -14.13 -11.12 9.25
C LYS A 255 -14.27 -10.08 8.15
N GLU A 256 -14.58 -10.52 6.93
CA GLU A 256 -14.98 -9.59 5.88
C GLU A 256 -16.46 -9.25 6.04
N SER A 257 -16.77 -7.97 6.21
CA SER A 257 -18.12 -7.47 5.94
C SER A 257 -18.31 -7.44 4.43
N PHE A 258 -19.15 -8.32 3.91
CA PHE A 258 -19.57 -8.36 2.51
C PHE A 258 -20.55 -7.21 2.21
#